data_d7fc0afcf6b95668a252b5b4add1f455
#
_entry.id   d7fc0afcf6b95668a252b5b4add1f455
#
_cell.length_a   1.000
_cell.length_b   1.000
_cell.length_c   1.000
_cell.angle_alpha   90.00
_cell.angle_beta   90.00
_cell.angle_gamma   90.00
#
_symmetry.space_group_name_H-M   'P 1'
#
loop_
_entity.id
_entity.type
_entity.pdbx_description
1 polymer ?
#
loop_
_entity_poly.entity_id
_entity_poly.type
_entity_poly.pdbx_seq_one_letter_code
_entity_poly.pdbx_strand_id
1 'polypeptide(L)'
;MSNFIQLHFLTAFPAANLNRDDTGAPKTVMFGGATRLRISSQSLKRAWRTSEVFSEQLKKHIGIRTCRIATEAAKIMMDGGVDQKTAVKWAAEIANKLGKAKKDKDSSSLVNTETEQLVHISPEEMEKVRVLAKRLSEEKREPTEEELAIFQNKNHAVDIALFGRMLASSPKFNVEAACQVAHAIGVSASVIEDDFFTAIDDLKQEADDAGAGHLGETAFGSAVFYNYICLDFDLLVKNLDGDEPLAKKAVIALVEAALTTPPTGKQNSFGSRGYALWALAEKGEFQPRSLAAAVCHPISGNNMISDAITRLETFRENLNSVYGQQTAF
;
A
#
# COMPACT_ATOMS: atom_id res chain seq x y z
N MET A 1 -5.72 3.95 -28.05
CA MET A 1 -6.47 3.24 -26.98
C MET A 1 -5.46 2.74 -25.96
N SER A 2 -5.76 2.80 -24.67
CA SER A 2 -4.80 2.37 -23.64
C SER A 2 -4.64 0.86 -23.61
N ASN A 3 -3.40 0.38 -23.42
CA ASN A 3 -3.09 -1.03 -23.20
C ASN A 3 -3.30 -1.38 -21.73
N PHE A 4 -4.35 -2.15 -21.44
CA PHE A 4 -4.62 -2.61 -20.08
C PHE A 4 -4.03 -3.98 -19.81
N ILE A 5 -3.46 -4.15 -18.62
CA ILE A 5 -3.04 -5.43 -18.07
C ILE A 5 -3.90 -5.67 -16.83
N GLN A 6 -4.64 -6.76 -16.83
CA GLN A 6 -5.49 -7.15 -15.72
C GLN A 6 -4.97 -8.43 -15.09
N LEU A 7 -5.00 -8.50 -13.77
CA LEU A 7 -4.61 -9.68 -13.01
C LEU A 7 -5.76 -10.08 -12.08
N HIS A 8 -6.23 -11.31 -12.25
CA HIS A 8 -7.21 -11.95 -11.39
C HIS A 8 -6.55 -13.11 -10.69
N PHE A 9 -6.67 -13.21 -9.38
CA PHE A 9 -6.04 -14.31 -8.66
C PHE A 9 -6.76 -14.66 -7.37
N LEU A 10 -6.60 -15.90 -6.94
CA LEU A 10 -7.14 -16.44 -5.70
C LEU A 10 -6.01 -16.71 -4.72
N THR A 11 -6.20 -16.25 -3.49
CA THR A 11 -5.34 -16.56 -2.35
C THR A 11 -6.17 -17.15 -1.22
N ALA A 12 -5.67 -18.17 -0.55
CA ALA A 12 -6.35 -18.74 0.62
C ALA A 12 -5.56 -18.46 1.89
N PHE A 13 -6.27 -18.05 2.91
CA PHE A 13 -5.73 -17.90 4.24
C PHE A 13 -6.60 -18.69 5.22
N PRO A 14 -6.00 -19.62 5.98
CA PRO A 14 -6.68 -20.26 7.11
C PRO A 14 -6.95 -19.23 8.21
N ALA A 15 -7.08 -19.62 9.44
CA ALA A 15 -7.26 -18.67 10.55
C ALA A 15 -6.30 -17.49 10.44
N ALA A 16 -6.83 -16.29 10.26
CA ALA A 16 -6.04 -15.09 10.01
C ALA A 16 -6.78 -13.81 10.43
N ASN A 17 -6.00 -12.76 10.75
CA ASN A 17 -6.51 -11.41 10.94
C ASN A 17 -5.61 -10.39 10.22
N LEU A 18 -5.58 -10.51 8.89
CA LEU A 18 -4.67 -9.78 7.99
C LEU A 18 -4.93 -8.29 7.94
N ASN A 19 -6.19 -7.86 8.05
CA ASN A 19 -6.60 -6.47 7.92
C ASN A 19 -7.79 -6.17 8.83
N ARG A 20 -7.55 -5.40 9.87
CA ARG A 20 -8.49 -5.12 10.96
C ARG A 20 -9.28 -3.83 10.76
N ASP A 21 -10.46 -3.79 11.36
CA ASP A 21 -11.20 -2.57 11.62
C ASP A 21 -10.69 -1.85 12.88
N ASP A 22 -11.41 -0.87 13.34
CA ASP A 22 -11.10 -0.07 14.54
C ASP A 22 -11.34 -0.81 15.87
N THR A 23 -12.13 -1.89 15.85
CA THR A 23 -12.34 -2.76 17.02
C THR A 23 -11.27 -3.85 17.13
N GLY A 24 -10.45 -4.04 16.10
CA GLY A 24 -9.45 -5.10 16.03
C GLY A 24 -9.93 -6.38 15.36
N ALA A 25 -11.20 -6.45 14.95
CA ALA A 25 -11.76 -7.58 14.21
C ALA A 25 -11.36 -7.57 12.74
N PRO A 26 -11.38 -8.72 12.04
CA PRO A 26 -11.16 -8.77 10.59
C PRO A 26 -12.18 -7.91 9.84
N LYS A 27 -11.70 -7.11 8.88
CA LYS A 27 -12.57 -6.29 8.04
C LYS A 27 -13.50 -7.15 7.20
N THR A 28 -14.75 -6.72 7.12
CA THR A 28 -15.80 -7.37 6.32
C THR A 28 -16.43 -6.42 5.31
N VAL A 29 -17.25 -6.97 4.45
CA VAL A 29 -18.15 -6.27 3.53
C VAL A 29 -19.38 -7.12 3.28
N MET A 30 -20.53 -6.49 3.15
CA MET A 30 -21.74 -7.16 2.66
C MET A 30 -21.66 -7.25 1.13
N PHE A 31 -21.68 -8.47 0.58
CA PHE A 31 -21.65 -8.70 -0.86
C PHE A 31 -22.46 -9.92 -1.23
N GLY A 32 -23.41 -9.74 -2.18
CA GLY A 32 -24.32 -10.81 -2.61
C GLY A 32 -25.19 -11.36 -1.49
N GLY A 33 -25.64 -10.52 -0.57
CA GLY A 33 -26.53 -10.89 0.54
C GLY A 33 -25.83 -11.62 1.70
N ALA A 34 -24.48 -11.71 1.71
CA ALA A 34 -23.72 -12.37 2.77
C ALA A 34 -22.53 -11.52 3.23
N THR A 35 -22.20 -11.60 4.50
CA THR A 35 -20.97 -11.02 5.05
C THR A 35 -19.75 -11.78 4.51
N ARG A 36 -18.77 -11.05 4.00
CA ARG A 36 -17.51 -11.59 3.45
C ARG A 36 -16.34 -10.98 4.17
N LEU A 37 -15.29 -11.73 4.39
CA LEU A 37 -14.00 -11.16 4.77
C LEU A 37 -13.47 -10.28 3.63
N ARG A 38 -12.78 -9.20 4.00
CA ARG A 38 -12.24 -8.22 3.07
C ARG A 38 -10.84 -7.78 3.46
N ILE A 39 -9.95 -7.71 2.46
CA ILE A 39 -8.65 -7.05 2.62
C ILE A 39 -8.70 -5.75 1.82
N SER A 40 -8.41 -4.62 2.46
CA SER A 40 -8.46 -3.32 1.80
C SER A 40 -7.34 -3.15 0.77
N SER A 41 -7.64 -2.43 -0.32
CA SER A 41 -6.65 -2.12 -1.36
C SER A 41 -5.43 -1.39 -0.81
N GLN A 42 -5.60 -0.56 0.23
CA GLN A 42 -4.49 0.13 0.90
C GLN A 42 -3.54 -0.85 1.60
N SER A 43 -4.10 -1.89 2.26
CA SER A 43 -3.30 -2.93 2.91
C SER A 43 -2.51 -3.74 1.88
N LEU A 44 -3.15 -4.13 0.78
CA LEU A 44 -2.53 -4.84 -0.34
C LEU A 44 -1.41 -4.01 -0.98
N LYS A 45 -1.72 -2.78 -1.43
CA LYS A 45 -0.73 -1.89 -2.03
C LYS A 45 0.47 -1.61 -1.11
N ARG A 46 0.23 -1.46 0.21
CA ARG A 46 1.32 -1.30 1.17
C ARG A 46 2.18 -2.56 1.25
N ALA A 47 1.56 -3.75 1.40
CA ALA A 47 2.29 -5.01 1.48
C ALA A 47 3.20 -5.21 0.27
N TRP A 48 2.68 -5.04 -0.94
CA TRP A 48 3.45 -5.19 -2.17
C TRP A 48 4.57 -4.17 -2.31
N ARG A 49 4.27 -2.87 -2.13
CA ARG A 49 5.24 -1.78 -2.25
C ARG A 49 6.41 -1.91 -1.27
N THR A 50 6.19 -2.48 -0.08
CA THR A 50 7.21 -2.62 0.96
C THR A 50 7.80 -4.04 1.04
N SER A 51 7.43 -4.93 0.11
CA SER A 51 7.99 -6.27 0.03
C SER A 51 9.45 -6.25 -0.45
N GLU A 52 10.22 -7.23 -0.02
CA GLU A 52 11.59 -7.42 -0.50
C GLU A 52 11.63 -7.62 -2.01
N VAL A 53 10.70 -8.44 -2.54
CA VAL A 53 10.57 -8.70 -3.98
C VAL A 53 10.44 -7.40 -4.78
N PHE A 54 9.54 -6.50 -4.39
CA PHE A 54 9.35 -5.23 -5.06
C PHE A 54 10.53 -4.27 -4.86
N SER A 55 11.04 -4.21 -3.63
CA SER A 55 12.12 -3.28 -3.28
C SER A 55 13.46 -3.67 -3.90
N GLU A 56 13.79 -4.97 -3.99
CA GLU A 56 15.05 -5.42 -4.58
C GLU A 56 15.11 -5.19 -6.08
N GLN A 57 14.01 -5.44 -6.77
CA GLN A 57 13.94 -5.21 -8.22
C GLN A 57 13.98 -3.73 -8.59
N LEU A 58 13.50 -2.83 -7.72
CA LEU A 58 13.25 -1.41 -8.05
C LEU A 58 14.01 -0.43 -7.14
N LYS A 59 15.07 -0.88 -6.46
CA LYS A 59 15.84 -0.17 -5.41
C LYS A 59 16.00 1.34 -5.57
N LYS A 60 16.32 1.81 -6.77
CA LYS A 60 16.59 3.23 -7.06
C LYS A 60 15.35 4.02 -7.46
N HIS A 61 14.22 3.34 -7.64
CA HIS A 61 13.02 3.90 -8.23
C HIS A 61 11.80 3.83 -7.30
N ILE A 62 12.02 3.65 -6.00
CA ILE A 62 10.94 3.59 -5.00
C ILE A 62 10.96 4.86 -4.16
N GLY A 63 9.80 5.50 -4.05
CA GLY A 63 9.61 6.68 -3.24
C GLY A 63 9.50 6.37 -1.73
N ILE A 64 9.57 7.43 -0.94
CA ILE A 64 9.39 7.37 0.51
C ILE A 64 8.07 8.04 0.89
N ARG A 65 7.26 7.38 1.69
CA ARG A 65 6.02 7.93 2.22
C ARG A 65 6.15 8.27 3.70
N THR A 66 6.27 9.55 4.02
CA THR A 66 6.57 10.01 5.38
C THR A 66 6.03 11.42 5.64
N CYS A 67 5.89 11.78 6.92
CA CYS A 67 5.69 13.16 7.38
C CYS A 67 6.99 13.91 7.67
N ARG A 68 8.17 13.22 7.64
CA ARG A 68 9.43 13.70 8.25
C ARG A 68 10.50 14.13 7.25
N ILE A 69 10.13 14.49 6.03
CA ILE A 69 11.09 14.89 5.00
C ILE A 69 11.85 16.14 5.44
N ALA A 70 11.14 17.17 5.89
CA ALA A 70 11.76 18.40 6.35
C ALA A 70 12.45 18.24 7.72
N THR A 71 12.08 17.24 8.51
CA THR A 71 12.83 16.88 9.73
C THR A 71 14.24 16.36 9.39
N GLU A 72 14.39 15.61 8.30
CA GLU A 72 15.71 15.21 7.79
C GLU A 72 16.53 16.44 7.36
N ALA A 73 15.89 17.39 6.65
CA ALA A 73 16.54 18.64 6.26
C ALA A 73 17.01 19.45 7.48
N ALA A 74 16.19 19.56 8.53
CA ALA A 74 16.56 20.23 9.77
C ALA A 74 17.80 19.59 10.41
N LYS A 75 17.87 18.25 10.46
CA LYS A 75 19.01 17.52 11.00
C LYS A 75 20.30 17.81 10.19
N ILE A 76 20.22 17.76 8.86
CA ILE A 76 21.36 18.08 7.98
C ILE A 76 21.86 19.51 8.25
N MET A 77 20.95 20.48 8.41
CA MET A 77 21.31 21.86 8.72
C MET A 77 21.97 22.00 10.10
N MET A 78 21.45 21.30 11.11
CA MET A 78 22.06 21.28 12.45
C MET A 78 23.45 20.63 12.44
N ASP A 79 23.61 19.52 11.75
CA ASP A 79 24.92 18.85 11.57
C ASP A 79 25.93 19.77 10.86
N GLY A 80 25.45 20.64 9.96
CA GLY A 80 26.24 21.70 9.31
C GLY A 80 26.45 22.98 10.17
N GLY A 81 26.09 22.93 11.46
CA GLY A 81 26.35 23.99 12.44
C GLY A 81 25.37 25.16 12.40
N VAL A 82 24.12 24.94 11.93
CA VAL A 82 23.00 25.85 12.12
C VAL A 82 22.38 25.58 13.49
N ASP A 83 22.05 26.62 14.26
CA ASP A 83 21.37 26.42 15.54
C ASP A 83 19.96 25.77 15.33
N GLN A 84 19.52 25.01 16.32
CA GLN A 84 18.30 24.22 16.23
C GLN A 84 17.05 25.07 15.88
N LYS A 85 16.89 26.22 16.52
CA LYS A 85 15.71 27.07 16.29
C LYS A 85 15.66 27.60 14.86
N THR A 86 16.81 28.03 14.32
CA THR A 86 16.94 28.48 12.94
C THR A 86 16.74 27.34 11.95
N ALA A 87 17.35 26.17 12.18
CA ALA A 87 17.18 24.99 11.33
C ALA A 87 15.72 24.53 11.27
N VAL A 88 15.03 24.52 12.42
CA VAL A 88 13.59 24.20 12.49
C VAL A 88 12.76 25.21 11.70
N LYS A 89 13.05 26.53 11.84
CA LYS A 89 12.35 27.56 11.07
C LYS A 89 12.48 27.34 9.55
N TRP A 90 13.69 27.14 9.05
CA TRP A 90 13.94 26.95 7.62
C TRP A 90 13.34 25.62 7.11
N ALA A 91 13.46 24.56 7.88
CA ALA A 91 12.84 23.28 7.53
C ALA A 91 11.30 23.34 7.53
N ALA A 92 10.69 24.15 8.39
CA ALA A 92 9.24 24.35 8.38
C ALA A 92 8.73 24.98 7.08
N GLU A 93 9.54 25.83 6.42
CA GLU A 93 9.23 26.37 5.09
C GLU A 93 9.23 25.27 4.03
N ILE A 94 10.20 24.34 4.08
CA ILE A 94 10.22 23.14 3.23
C ILE A 94 8.97 22.29 3.49
N ALA A 95 8.64 22.04 4.78
CA ALA A 95 7.45 21.27 5.13
C ALA A 95 6.15 21.89 4.59
N ASN A 96 6.01 23.21 4.66
CA ASN A 96 4.84 23.93 4.16
C ASN A 96 4.69 23.86 2.63
N LYS A 97 5.76 23.68 1.88
CA LYS A 97 5.70 23.45 0.42
C LYS A 97 5.34 22.00 0.07
N LEU A 98 5.76 21.06 0.91
CA LEU A 98 5.45 19.63 0.72
C LEU A 98 4.03 19.28 1.20
N GLY A 99 3.54 20.01 2.21
CA GLY A 99 2.24 19.84 2.83
C GLY A 99 2.02 20.96 3.84
N LYS A 100 1.05 20.81 4.73
CA LYS A 100 0.88 21.74 5.85
C LYS A 100 1.75 21.25 7.03
N ALA A 101 2.65 22.11 7.50
CA ALA A 101 3.48 21.80 8.66
C ALA A 101 2.66 21.74 9.94
N LYS A 102 2.98 20.79 10.82
CA LYS A 102 2.47 20.75 12.18
C LYS A 102 2.94 21.98 12.97
N LYS A 103 2.24 22.29 14.05
CA LYS A 103 2.61 23.38 14.96
C LYS A 103 2.77 22.87 16.38
N ASP A 104 3.93 23.14 16.97
CA ASP A 104 4.22 22.94 18.39
C ASP A 104 4.38 24.31 19.07
N LYS A 105 4.13 24.39 20.39
CA LYS A 105 4.31 25.60 21.19
C LYS A 105 5.80 25.98 21.31
N ASP A 106 6.66 24.97 21.37
CA ASP A 106 8.12 25.18 21.35
C ASP A 106 8.60 25.41 19.92
N SER A 107 9.10 26.61 19.63
CA SER A 107 9.63 26.99 18.31
C SER A 107 10.87 26.21 17.88
N SER A 108 11.55 25.54 18.81
CA SER A 108 12.71 24.68 18.54
C SER A 108 12.34 23.20 18.34
N SER A 109 11.08 22.83 18.53
CA SER A 109 10.60 21.46 18.41
C SER A 109 10.65 20.99 16.96
N LEU A 110 11.26 19.82 16.73
CA LEU A 110 11.27 19.15 15.42
C LEU A 110 9.88 18.78 14.91
N VAL A 111 8.84 18.76 15.75
CA VAL A 111 7.45 18.56 15.35
C VAL A 111 7.02 19.65 14.35
N ASN A 112 7.51 20.87 14.46
CA ASN A 112 7.23 21.97 13.52
C ASN A 112 7.76 21.70 12.10
N THR A 113 8.62 20.71 11.91
CA THR A 113 9.16 20.29 10.62
C THR A 113 8.41 19.09 10.01
N GLU A 114 7.46 18.50 10.74
CA GLU A 114 6.63 17.41 10.23
C GLU A 114 5.43 17.95 9.45
N THR A 115 5.02 17.27 8.38
CA THR A 115 3.76 17.57 7.70
C THR A 115 2.57 16.92 8.43
N GLU A 116 1.39 17.55 8.40
CA GLU A 116 0.16 16.99 8.99
C GLU A 116 -0.24 15.68 8.30
N GLN A 117 0.00 15.58 7.00
CA GLN A 117 -0.32 14.40 6.19
C GLN A 117 0.95 13.74 5.66
N LEU A 118 0.84 12.45 5.39
CA LEU A 118 1.91 11.71 4.73
C LEU A 118 2.12 12.22 3.31
N VAL A 119 3.35 12.60 3.00
CA VAL A 119 3.78 12.98 1.65
C VAL A 119 4.52 11.80 1.03
N HIS A 120 4.25 11.52 -0.25
CA HIS A 120 4.97 10.53 -1.03
C HIS A 120 5.96 11.28 -1.92
N ILE A 121 7.25 11.09 -1.71
CA ILE A 121 8.34 11.80 -2.38
C ILE A 121 9.22 10.81 -3.14
N SER A 122 9.65 11.20 -4.35
CA SER A 122 10.56 10.40 -5.15
C SER A 122 12.01 10.48 -4.62
N PRO A 123 12.89 9.54 -5.02
CA PRO A 123 14.31 9.61 -4.68
C PRO A 123 14.98 10.92 -5.14
N GLU A 124 14.64 11.41 -6.35
CA GLU A 124 15.19 12.66 -6.89
C GLU A 124 14.70 13.89 -6.11
N GLU A 125 13.41 13.92 -5.74
CA GLU A 125 12.86 14.99 -4.91
C GLU A 125 13.50 14.99 -3.52
N MET A 126 13.72 13.82 -2.95
CA MET A 126 14.38 13.67 -1.66
C MET A 126 15.85 14.16 -1.71
N GLU A 127 16.56 13.83 -2.79
CA GLU A 127 17.94 14.31 -2.96
C GLU A 127 18.00 15.84 -3.12
N LYS A 128 17.04 16.47 -3.81
CA LYS A 128 16.93 17.93 -3.84
C LYS A 128 16.77 18.54 -2.45
N VAL A 129 15.96 17.95 -1.58
CA VAL A 129 15.81 18.40 -0.19
C VAL A 129 17.13 18.32 0.56
N ARG A 130 17.88 17.22 0.38
CA ARG A 130 19.19 17.03 1.02
C ARG A 130 20.24 18.05 0.53
N VAL A 131 20.30 18.23 -0.79
CA VAL A 131 21.23 19.20 -1.41
C VAL A 131 20.89 20.62 -0.95
N LEU A 132 19.60 20.98 -0.92
CA LEU A 132 19.14 22.27 -0.41
C LEU A 132 19.55 22.45 1.05
N ALA A 133 19.28 21.48 1.92
CA ALA A 133 19.61 21.56 3.33
C ALA A 133 21.12 21.77 3.58
N LYS A 134 22.00 21.07 2.83
CA LYS A 134 23.44 21.27 2.88
C LYS A 134 23.83 22.68 2.48
N ARG A 135 23.33 23.17 1.35
CA ARG A 135 23.59 24.54 0.88
C ARG A 135 23.19 25.60 1.90
N LEU A 136 21.97 25.49 2.47
CA LEU A 136 21.50 26.42 3.50
C LEU A 136 22.38 26.40 4.75
N SER A 137 22.92 25.23 5.12
CA SER A 137 23.85 25.13 6.26
C SER A 137 25.19 25.76 5.98
N GLU A 138 25.70 25.69 4.75
CA GLU A 138 26.97 26.29 4.33
C GLU A 138 26.86 27.82 4.20
N GLU A 139 25.79 28.28 3.53
CA GLU A 139 25.56 29.71 3.26
C GLU A 139 24.93 30.47 4.45
N LYS A 140 24.47 29.74 5.49
CA LYS A 140 23.86 30.30 6.72
C LYS A 140 22.71 31.25 6.43
N ARG A 141 21.84 30.91 5.47
CA ARG A 141 20.65 31.68 5.06
C ARG A 141 19.41 30.85 4.96
N GLU A 142 18.25 31.50 4.94
CA GLU A 142 16.96 30.86 4.68
C GLU A 142 16.77 30.47 3.20
N PRO A 143 15.89 29.48 2.90
CA PRO A 143 15.60 29.08 1.53
C PRO A 143 14.87 30.17 0.76
N THR A 144 15.13 30.27 -0.54
CA THR A 144 14.35 31.13 -1.46
C THR A 144 13.13 30.39 -1.99
N GLU A 145 12.13 31.14 -2.49
CA GLU A 145 10.94 30.56 -3.13
C GLU A 145 11.26 29.65 -4.32
N GLU A 146 12.31 29.97 -5.08
CA GLU A 146 12.77 29.15 -6.21
C GLU A 146 13.39 27.82 -5.72
N GLU A 147 14.17 27.85 -4.66
CA GLU A 147 14.78 26.66 -4.05
C GLU A 147 13.76 25.73 -3.40
N LEU A 148 12.63 26.28 -2.95
CA LEU A 148 11.51 25.52 -2.42
C LEU A 148 10.66 24.81 -3.51
N ALA A 149 10.99 24.95 -4.80
CA ALA A 149 10.39 24.21 -5.91
C ALA A 149 10.92 22.77 -5.97
N ILE A 150 10.62 21.98 -4.93
CA ILE A 150 11.11 20.61 -4.74
C ILE A 150 10.40 19.62 -5.67
N PHE A 151 9.07 19.74 -5.77
CA PHE A 151 8.27 18.82 -6.57
C PHE A 151 8.53 18.97 -8.07
N GLN A 152 8.45 17.86 -8.77
CA GLN A 152 8.59 17.78 -10.22
C GLN A 152 7.34 17.17 -10.86
N ASN A 153 7.07 17.58 -12.11
CA ASN A 153 6.03 16.95 -12.93
C ASN A 153 6.51 15.62 -13.53
N LYS A 154 7.82 15.40 -13.59
CA LYS A 154 8.46 14.16 -14.01
C LYS A 154 8.84 13.38 -12.77
N ASN A 155 8.44 12.13 -12.72
CA ASN A 155 8.61 11.31 -11.54
C ASN A 155 9.06 9.92 -11.95
N HIS A 156 10.27 9.53 -11.50
CA HIS A 156 10.82 8.20 -11.75
C HIS A 156 10.53 7.22 -10.60
N ALA A 157 9.76 7.60 -9.59
CA ALA A 157 9.35 6.69 -8.52
C ALA A 157 8.22 5.77 -9.02
N VAL A 158 8.54 4.49 -9.17
CA VAL A 158 7.63 3.46 -9.69
C VAL A 158 6.37 3.33 -8.84
N ASP A 159 6.49 3.38 -7.53
CA ASP A 159 5.36 3.26 -6.61
C ASP A 159 4.43 4.48 -6.66
N ILE A 160 4.94 5.67 -6.97
CA ILE A 160 4.12 6.85 -7.25
C ILE A 160 3.44 6.71 -8.62
N ALA A 161 4.17 6.27 -9.64
CA ALA A 161 3.64 6.07 -10.98
C ALA A 161 2.52 5.01 -11.01
N LEU A 162 2.67 3.93 -10.24
CA LEU A 162 1.68 2.86 -10.11
C LEU A 162 0.47 3.29 -9.28
N PHE A 163 0.69 3.80 -8.07
CA PHE A 163 -0.36 3.95 -7.06
C PHE A 163 -0.85 5.38 -6.87
N GLY A 164 -0.26 6.32 -7.59
CA GLY A 164 -0.63 7.72 -7.56
C GLY A 164 -0.06 8.50 -6.38
N ARG A 165 -0.11 9.81 -6.50
CA ARG A 165 0.21 10.77 -5.44
C ARG A 165 -0.84 11.87 -5.43
N MET A 166 -1.38 12.17 -4.26
CA MET A 166 -2.27 13.30 -4.04
C MET A 166 -1.64 14.25 -3.01
N LEU A 167 -1.48 15.51 -3.40
CA LEU A 167 -0.94 16.60 -2.59
C LEU A 167 -2.00 17.69 -2.48
N ALA A 168 -2.65 17.82 -1.32
CA ALA A 168 -3.71 18.78 -1.11
C ALA A 168 -3.22 20.24 -1.23
N SER A 169 -1.99 20.51 -0.76
CA SER A 169 -1.36 21.84 -0.82
C SER A 169 -0.75 22.20 -2.18
N SER A 170 -0.54 21.21 -3.06
CA SER A 170 0.13 21.40 -4.34
C SER A 170 -0.46 20.49 -5.43
N PRO A 171 -1.76 20.67 -5.80
CA PRO A 171 -2.49 19.77 -6.71
C PRO A 171 -1.85 19.61 -8.08
N LYS A 172 -1.11 20.62 -8.56
CA LYS A 172 -0.39 20.57 -9.86
C LYS A 172 0.66 19.46 -9.94
N PHE A 173 1.08 18.89 -8.82
CA PHE A 173 2.03 17.80 -8.73
C PHE A 173 1.36 16.45 -8.37
N ASN A 174 0.05 16.39 -8.46
CA ASN A 174 -0.66 15.13 -8.33
C ASN A 174 -0.29 14.21 -9.50
N VAL A 175 -0.20 12.91 -9.19
CA VAL A 175 0.06 11.86 -10.17
C VAL A 175 -1.13 10.91 -10.15
N GLU A 176 -1.77 10.74 -11.29
CA GLU A 176 -2.86 9.78 -11.44
C GLU A 176 -2.29 8.36 -11.40
N ALA A 177 -2.96 7.48 -10.65
CA ALA A 177 -2.53 6.11 -10.49
C ALA A 177 -2.71 5.31 -11.78
N ALA A 178 -1.65 4.73 -12.32
CA ALA A 178 -1.73 3.80 -13.44
C ALA A 178 -2.27 2.42 -13.02
N CYS A 179 -2.23 2.08 -11.74
CA CYS A 179 -2.65 0.80 -11.21
C CYS A 179 -3.83 0.94 -10.25
N GLN A 180 -4.95 0.34 -10.61
CA GLN A 180 -6.14 0.20 -9.78
C GLN A 180 -6.11 -1.17 -9.10
N VAL A 181 -6.27 -1.18 -7.77
CA VAL A 181 -6.29 -2.41 -6.97
C VAL A 181 -7.64 -2.48 -6.26
N ALA A 182 -8.39 -3.53 -6.53
CA ALA A 182 -9.64 -3.78 -5.84
C ALA A 182 -9.39 -4.21 -4.38
N HIS A 183 -10.41 -4.08 -3.53
CA HIS A 183 -10.40 -4.78 -2.25
C HIS A 183 -10.52 -6.28 -2.52
N ALA A 184 -9.67 -7.09 -1.91
CA ALA A 184 -9.83 -8.54 -1.98
C ALA A 184 -11.06 -8.96 -1.18
N ILE A 185 -11.90 -9.82 -1.75
CA ILE A 185 -13.18 -10.23 -1.17
C ILE A 185 -13.20 -11.74 -1.03
N GLY A 186 -13.61 -12.24 0.14
CA GLY A 186 -13.82 -13.67 0.36
C GLY A 186 -14.89 -14.22 -0.57
N VAL A 187 -14.63 -15.36 -1.22
CA VAL A 187 -15.56 -16.00 -2.17
C VAL A 187 -16.73 -16.70 -1.48
N SER A 188 -16.62 -16.98 -0.17
CA SER A 188 -17.65 -17.60 0.66
C SER A 188 -18.24 -16.63 1.67
N ALA A 189 -19.38 -16.96 2.24
CA ALA A 189 -19.84 -16.33 3.47
C ALA A 189 -18.81 -16.54 4.57
N SER A 190 -18.60 -15.54 5.41
CA SER A 190 -17.56 -15.56 6.46
C SER A 190 -18.19 -15.61 7.84
N VAL A 191 -17.60 -16.43 8.69
CA VAL A 191 -17.79 -16.43 10.13
C VAL A 191 -16.54 -15.78 10.73
N ILE A 192 -16.73 -14.83 11.64
CA ILE A 192 -15.67 -14.32 12.49
C ILE A 192 -15.74 -15.13 13.78
N GLU A 193 -14.62 -15.68 14.18
CA GLU A 193 -14.44 -16.47 15.38
C GLU A 193 -13.58 -15.67 16.37
N ASP A 194 -13.86 -15.85 17.64
CA ASP A 194 -13.11 -15.20 18.72
C ASP A 194 -12.23 -16.24 19.41
N ASP A 195 -10.95 -15.90 19.56
CA ASP A 195 -9.96 -16.68 20.30
C ASP A 195 -9.70 -16.01 21.64
N PHE A 196 -10.12 -16.67 22.68
CA PHE A 196 -9.84 -16.27 24.06
C PHE A 196 -8.52 -16.89 24.52
N PHE A 197 -7.60 -16.08 24.98
CA PHE A 197 -6.30 -16.54 25.44
C PHE A 197 -5.93 -16.00 26.82
N THR A 198 -5.14 -16.79 27.53
CA THR A 198 -4.60 -16.43 28.84
C THR A 198 -3.08 -16.45 28.78
N ALA A 199 -2.43 -15.52 29.47
CA ALA A 199 -1.00 -15.54 29.72
C ALA A 199 -0.75 -15.96 31.17
N ILE A 200 0.16 -16.90 31.37
CA ILE A 200 0.57 -17.39 32.70
C ILE A 200 1.93 -16.76 33.00
N ASP A 201 2.11 -16.32 34.26
CA ASP A 201 3.39 -15.82 34.73
C ASP A 201 4.27 -16.98 35.12
N ASP A 202 5.37 -17.20 34.45
CA ASP A 202 6.33 -18.31 34.63
C ASP A 202 7.05 -18.23 36.01
N LEU A 203 7.07 -17.07 36.64
CA LEU A 203 7.69 -16.86 37.95
C LEU A 203 6.70 -16.97 39.12
N LYS A 204 5.41 -17.14 38.84
CA LYS A 204 4.36 -17.25 39.82
C LYS A 204 4.44 -18.59 40.52
N GLN A 205 4.56 -18.59 41.87
CA GLN A 205 4.61 -19.83 42.66
C GLN A 205 3.19 -20.36 42.95
N GLU A 206 3.05 -21.67 43.16
CA GLU A 206 1.74 -22.32 43.45
C GLU A 206 0.98 -21.74 44.68
N ALA A 207 1.69 -21.04 45.55
CA ALA A 207 1.09 -20.36 46.72
C ALA A 207 0.42 -19.02 46.40
N ASP A 208 0.67 -18.44 45.23
CA ASP A 208 0.04 -17.22 44.77
C ASP A 208 -1.29 -17.56 44.08
N ASP A 209 -2.26 -16.64 44.15
CA ASP A 209 -3.58 -16.81 43.54
C ASP A 209 -3.46 -17.38 42.11
N ALA A 210 -4.13 -18.49 41.83
CA ALA A 210 -4.04 -19.25 40.56
C ALA A 210 -4.63 -18.52 39.32
N GLY A 211 -4.91 -17.22 39.42
CA GLY A 211 -5.44 -16.41 38.33
C GLY A 211 -4.43 -16.20 37.17
N ALA A 212 -4.94 -16.12 35.97
CA ALA A 212 -4.14 -15.76 34.79
C ALA A 212 -3.55 -14.35 34.93
N GLY A 213 -2.29 -14.17 34.57
CA GLY A 213 -1.62 -12.86 34.59
C GLY A 213 -2.20 -11.86 33.60
N HIS A 214 -2.78 -12.35 32.51
CA HIS A 214 -3.48 -11.54 31.51
C HIS A 214 -4.53 -12.39 30.80
N LEU A 215 -5.68 -11.78 30.53
CA LEU A 215 -6.77 -12.35 29.73
C LEU A 215 -6.92 -11.49 28.49
N GLY A 216 -7.03 -12.09 27.31
CA GLY A 216 -7.23 -11.38 26.07
C GLY A 216 -8.15 -12.12 25.10
N GLU A 217 -8.68 -11.39 24.15
CA GLU A 217 -9.54 -11.90 23.10
C GLU A 217 -9.04 -11.38 21.74
N THR A 218 -9.03 -12.24 20.74
CA THR A 218 -8.61 -11.89 19.38
C THR A 218 -9.55 -12.53 18.37
N ALA A 219 -10.16 -11.70 17.53
CA ALA A 219 -10.99 -12.19 16.43
C ALA A 219 -10.15 -12.60 15.22
N PHE A 220 -10.58 -13.65 14.53
CA PHE A 220 -9.98 -14.14 13.29
C PHE A 220 -11.04 -14.70 12.33
N GLY A 221 -10.62 -15.06 11.12
CA GLY A 221 -11.47 -15.72 10.16
C GLY A 221 -10.65 -16.40 9.08
N SER A 222 -11.29 -17.29 8.30
CA SER A 222 -10.66 -17.95 7.18
C SER A 222 -11.43 -17.70 5.88
N ALA A 223 -10.71 -17.54 4.75
CA ALA A 223 -11.32 -17.37 3.44
C ALA A 223 -10.36 -17.67 2.29
N VAL A 224 -10.97 -18.02 1.15
CA VAL A 224 -10.37 -17.85 -0.17
C VAL A 224 -10.77 -16.47 -0.67
N PHE A 225 -9.77 -15.65 -1.03
CA PHE A 225 -9.99 -14.28 -1.51
C PHE A 225 -9.81 -14.18 -3.01
N TYR A 226 -10.78 -13.57 -3.67
CA TYR A 226 -10.62 -13.09 -5.03
C TYR A 226 -9.99 -11.70 -5.01
N ASN A 227 -8.89 -11.54 -5.76
CA ASN A 227 -8.14 -10.32 -5.93
C ASN A 227 -8.21 -9.86 -7.39
N TYR A 228 -8.22 -8.53 -7.60
CA TYR A 228 -8.22 -7.93 -8.93
C TYR A 228 -7.34 -6.71 -8.98
N ILE A 229 -6.49 -6.64 -10.01
CA ILE A 229 -5.64 -5.52 -10.35
C ILE A 229 -5.90 -5.15 -11.81
N CYS A 230 -6.03 -3.86 -12.09
CA CYS A 230 -6.03 -3.31 -13.44
C CYS A 230 -4.93 -2.28 -13.57
N LEU A 231 -4.07 -2.42 -14.56
CA LEU A 231 -2.98 -1.53 -14.88
C LEU A 231 -3.19 -0.93 -16.27
N ASP A 232 -3.20 0.39 -16.37
CA ASP A 232 -3.02 1.12 -17.62
C ASP A 232 -1.51 1.26 -17.91
N PHE A 233 -1.02 0.44 -18.84
CA PHE A 233 0.41 0.39 -19.15
C PHE A 233 0.90 1.67 -19.80
N ASP A 234 0.10 2.29 -20.67
CA ASP A 234 0.48 3.51 -21.37
C ASP A 234 0.54 4.69 -20.37
N LEU A 235 -0.38 4.76 -19.42
CA LEU A 235 -0.32 5.73 -18.32
C LEU A 235 0.90 5.48 -17.42
N LEU A 236 1.25 4.22 -17.14
CA LEU A 236 2.46 3.90 -16.37
C LEU A 236 3.72 4.40 -17.08
N VAL A 237 3.86 4.12 -18.37
CA VAL A 237 4.98 4.62 -19.18
C VAL A 237 5.03 6.15 -19.18
N LYS A 238 3.87 6.81 -19.34
CA LYS A 238 3.77 8.27 -19.25
C LYS A 238 4.20 8.81 -17.89
N ASN A 239 3.75 8.18 -16.78
CA ASN A 239 4.11 8.57 -15.42
C ASN A 239 5.60 8.37 -15.12
N LEU A 240 6.27 7.48 -15.85
CA LEU A 240 7.71 7.21 -15.79
C LEU A 240 8.51 7.97 -16.88
N ASP A 241 7.95 9.07 -17.40
CA ASP A 241 8.59 9.95 -18.37
C ASP A 241 9.01 9.25 -19.67
N GLY A 242 8.29 8.20 -20.08
CA GLY A 242 8.55 7.42 -21.28
C GLY A 242 9.50 6.23 -21.11
N ASP A 243 9.97 5.95 -19.90
CA ASP A 243 10.84 4.81 -19.61
C ASP A 243 10.06 3.48 -19.64
N GLU A 244 9.84 2.97 -20.86
CA GLU A 244 9.13 1.70 -21.09
C GLU A 244 9.86 0.48 -20.48
N PRO A 245 11.21 0.36 -20.56
CA PRO A 245 11.95 -0.69 -19.87
C PRO A 245 11.68 -0.73 -18.36
N LEU A 246 11.69 0.43 -17.70
CA LEU A 246 11.36 0.54 -16.26
C LEU A 246 9.90 0.20 -15.99
N ALA A 247 8.97 0.63 -16.86
CA ALA A 247 7.56 0.29 -16.75
C ALA A 247 7.33 -1.24 -16.83
N LYS A 248 7.97 -1.93 -17.77
CA LYS A 248 7.92 -3.40 -17.86
C LYS A 248 8.46 -4.08 -16.61
N LYS A 249 9.58 -3.60 -16.10
CA LYS A 249 10.18 -4.10 -14.85
C LYS A 249 9.25 -3.88 -13.66
N ALA A 250 8.59 -2.73 -13.59
CA ALA A 250 7.60 -2.40 -12.56
C ALA A 250 6.40 -3.35 -12.58
N VAL A 251 5.90 -3.71 -13.78
CA VAL A 251 4.80 -4.68 -13.93
C VAL A 251 5.21 -6.05 -13.42
N ILE A 252 6.39 -6.53 -13.80
CA ILE A 252 6.91 -7.84 -13.34
C ILE A 252 7.01 -7.86 -11.82
N ALA A 253 7.64 -6.85 -11.22
CA ALA A 253 7.80 -6.75 -9.77
C ALA A 253 6.45 -6.66 -9.05
N LEU A 254 5.47 -5.94 -9.62
CA LEU A 254 4.13 -5.84 -9.06
C LEU A 254 3.40 -7.19 -9.09
N VAL A 255 3.44 -7.89 -10.23
CA VAL A 255 2.79 -9.20 -10.39
C VAL A 255 3.39 -10.21 -9.43
N GLU A 256 4.71 -10.30 -9.37
CA GLU A 256 5.40 -11.20 -8.44
C GLU A 256 5.05 -10.88 -6.98
N ALA A 257 5.11 -9.61 -6.58
CA ALA A 257 4.73 -9.20 -5.23
C ALA A 257 3.25 -9.49 -4.92
N ALA A 258 2.34 -9.27 -5.88
CA ALA A 258 0.92 -9.53 -5.70
C ALA A 258 0.62 -11.02 -5.50
N LEU A 259 1.31 -11.91 -6.21
CA LEU A 259 1.10 -13.35 -6.14
C LEU A 259 1.79 -14.02 -4.95
N THR A 260 2.83 -13.40 -4.38
CA THR A 260 3.69 -14.04 -3.36
C THR A 260 3.71 -13.33 -2.01
N THR A 261 3.23 -12.08 -1.92
CA THR A 261 3.34 -11.27 -0.69
C THR A 261 1.97 -10.94 -0.10
N PRO A 262 1.53 -11.63 0.95
CA PRO A 262 0.31 -11.28 1.67
C PRO A 262 0.51 -10.07 2.59
N PRO A 263 -0.58 -9.42 3.05
CA PRO A 263 -0.51 -8.45 4.13
C PRO A 263 0.10 -9.04 5.40
N THR A 264 0.81 -8.21 6.17
CA THR A 264 1.58 -8.63 7.35
C THR A 264 0.80 -8.54 8.68
N GLY A 265 -0.50 -8.27 8.63
CA GLY A 265 -1.33 -8.15 9.84
C GLY A 265 -1.34 -9.43 10.66
N LYS A 266 -0.99 -9.34 11.95
CA LYS A 266 -0.98 -10.47 12.90
C LYS A 266 -0.17 -11.70 12.43
N GLN A 267 0.86 -11.53 11.59
CA GLN A 267 1.66 -12.65 11.08
C GLN A 267 2.31 -13.47 12.18
N ASN A 268 2.80 -12.83 13.25
CA ASN A 268 3.42 -13.56 14.38
C ASN A 268 2.43 -14.43 15.15
N SER A 269 1.14 -14.09 15.13
CA SER A 269 0.10 -14.86 15.81
C SER A 269 -0.49 -15.97 14.95
N PHE A 270 -0.64 -15.74 13.63
CA PHE A 270 -1.38 -16.66 12.75
C PHE A 270 -0.53 -17.31 11.65
N GLY A 271 0.68 -16.82 11.38
CA GLY A 271 1.56 -17.39 10.35
C GLY A 271 0.93 -17.38 8.94
N SER A 272 0.08 -16.44 8.64
CA SER A 272 -0.77 -16.39 7.44
C SER A 272 0.05 -16.03 6.20
N ARG A 273 0.93 -16.95 5.76
CA ARG A 273 1.74 -16.81 4.56
C ARG A 273 1.15 -17.69 3.47
N GLY A 274 0.61 -17.05 2.43
CA GLY A 274 -0.01 -17.75 1.30
C GLY A 274 0.40 -17.14 -0.01
N TYR A 275 0.67 -17.98 -1.01
CA TYR A 275 0.82 -17.59 -2.40
C TYR A 275 -0.51 -17.70 -3.12
N ALA A 276 -0.61 -17.08 -4.30
CA ALA A 276 -1.74 -17.27 -5.16
C ALA A 276 -1.85 -18.75 -5.59
N LEU A 277 -3.06 -19.29 -5.46
CA LEU A 277 -3.38 -20.68 -5.84
C LEU A 277 -3.80 -20.82 -7.30
N TRP A 278 -4.28 -19.72 -7.86
CA TRP A 278 -4.70 -19.57 -9.24
C TRP A 278 -4.50 -18.13 -9.65
N ALA A 279 -4.06 -17.90 -10.87
CA ALA A 279 -3.91 -16.56 -11.44
C ALA A 279 -4.25 -16.59 -12.93
N LEU A 280 -4.87 -15.52 -13.39
CA LEU A 280 -5.17 -15.24 -14.78
C LEU A 280 -4.75 -13.82 -15.08
N ALA A 281 -3.88 -13.64 -16.07
CA ALA A 281 -3.54 -12.33 -16.61
C ALA A 281 -4.26 -12.11 -17.95
N GLU A 282 -4.85 -10.94 -18.13
CA GLU A 282 -5.45 -10.52 -19.41
C GLU A 282 -4.79 -9.25 -19.90
N LYS A 283 -4.52 -9.17 -21.21
CA LYS A 283 -3.98 -7.97 -21.87
C LYS A 283 -4.84 -7.60 -23.06
N GLY A 284 -5.15 -6.32 -23.20
CA GLY A 284 -5.90 -5.82 -24.34
C GLY A 284 -6.25 -4.35 -24.25
N GLU A 285 -6.91 -3.85 -25.26
CA GLU A 285 -7.33 -2.43 -25.37
C GLU A 285 -8.81 -2.23 -25.00
N PHE A 286 -9.55 -3.30 -24.72
CA PHE A 286 -10.94 -3.22 -24.31
C PHE A 286 -11.06 -2.66 -22.89
N GLN A 287 -12.25 -2.14 -22.57
CA GLN A 287 -12.60 -1.68 -21.24
C GLN A 287 -12.30 -2.77 -20.20
N PRO A 288 -11.49 -2.46 -19.17
CA PRO A 288 -11.19 -3.42 -18.11
C PRO A 288 -12.44 -3.87 -17.35
N ARG A 289 -12.43 -5.12 -16.90
CA ARG A 289 -13.58 -5.71 -16.24
C ARG A 289 -13.18 -6.65 -15.10
N SER A 290 -13.70 -6.38 -13.91
CA SER A 290 -13.55 -7.29 -12.78
C SER A 290 -14.45 -8.51 -12.94
N LEU A 291 -13.96 -9.68 -12.54
CA LEU A 291 -14.74 -10.91 -12.47
C LEU A 291 -15.41 -11.12 -11.09
N ALA A 292 -15.41 -10.12 -10.22
CA ALA A 292 -15.96 -10.24 -8.87
C ALA A 292 -17.44 -10.67 -8.85
N ALA A 293 -18.22 -10.30 -9.87
CA ALA A 293 -19.62 -10.68 -9.98
C ALA A 293 -19.84 -12.22 -10.09
N ALA A 294 -18.85 -12.96 -10.58
CA ALA A 294 -18.89 -14.43 -10.62
C ALA A 294 -19.07 -15.07 -9.23
N VAL A 295 -18.56 -14.40 -8.20
CA VAL A 295 -18.64 -14.86 -6.80
C VAL A 295 -19.62 -14.03 -5.97
N CYS A 296 -20.55 -13.30 -6.61
CA CYS A 296 -21.60 -12.54 -5.92
C CYS A 296 -22.43 -13.45 -5.02
N HIS A 297 -22.89 -14.60 -5.52
CA HIS A 297 -23.45 -15.64 -4.66
C HIS A 297 -22.33 -16.36 -3.92
N PRO A 298 -22.38 -16.43 -2.55
CA PRO A 298 -21.35 -17.11 -1.78
C PRO A 298 -21.15 -18.55 -2.24
N ILE A 299 -19.89 -18.94 -2.32
CA ILE A 299 -19.55 -20.34 -2.58
C ILE A 299 -19.68 -21.11 -1.26
N SER A 300 -20.29 -22.27 -1.31
CA SER A 300 -20.46 -23.20 -0.18
C SER A 300 -20.03 -24.59 -0.60
N GLY A 301 -19.66 -25.44 0.35
CA GLY A 301 -19.25 -26.82 0.09
C GLY A 301 -17.74 -27.03 0.20
N ASN A 302 -17.31 -28.26 -0.11
CA ASN A 302 -15.94 -28.72 0.17
C ASN A 302 -14.90 -28.38 -0.92
N ASN A 303 -15.38 -27.98 -2.12
CA ASN A 303 -14.50 -27.70 -3.28
C ASN A 303 -14.36 -26.22 -3.59
N MET A 304 -14.35 -25.38 -2.56
CA MET A 304 -14.44 -23.92 -2.66
C MET A 304 -13.48 -23.30 -3.69
N ILE A 305 -12.23 -23.75 -3.75
CA ILE A 305 -11.20 -23.22 -4.67
C ILE A 305 -11.58 -23.59 -6.12
N SER A 306 -11.85 -24.86 -6.38
CA SER A 306 -12.23 -25.35 -7.71
C SER A 306 -13.51 -24.70 -8.22
N ASP A 307 -14.51 -24.56 -7.34
CA ASP A 307 -15.78 -23.91 -7.68
C ASP A 307 -15.59 -22.41 -7.98
N ALA A 308 -14.69 -21.73 -7.23
CA ALA A 308 -14.35 -20.35 -7.49
C ALA A 308 -13.69 -20.18 -8.87
N ILE A 309 -12.71 -21.01 -9.20
CA ILE A 309 -12.05 -21.00 -10.51
C ILE A 309 -13.06 -21.21 -11.63
N THR A 310 -13.87 -22.25 -11.53
CA THR A 310 -14.90 -22.57 -12.54
C THR A 310 -15.87 -21.42 -12.76
N ARG A 311 -16.35 -20.78 -11.69
CA ARG A 311 -17.25 -19.61 -11.80
C ARG A 311 -16.57 -18.41 -12.44
N LEU A 312 -15.32 -18.13 -12.08
CA LEU A 312 -14.55 -17.02 -12.66
C LEU A 312 -14.31 -17.24 -14.16
N GLU A 313 -13.90 -18.45 -14.56
CA GLU A 313 -13.65 -18.78 -15.96
C GLU A 313 -14.93 -18.76 -16.79
N THR A 314 -16.01 -19.38 -16.32
CA THR A 314 -17.31 -19.34 -17.00
C THR A 314 -17.84 -17.91 -17.15
N PHE A 315 -17.74 -17.10 -16.11
CA PHE A 315 -18.17 -15.70 -16.17
C PHE A 315 -17.33 -14.89 -17.16
N ARG A 316 -16.02 -15.14 -17.19
CA ARG A 316 -15.11 -14.54 -18.17
C ARG A 316 -15.48 -14.91 -19.60
N GLU A 317 -15.75 -16.18 -19.87
CA GLU A 317 -16.17 -16.67 -21.19
C GLU A 317 -17.49 -16.01 -21.65
N ASN A 318 -18.45 -15.89 -20.74
CA ASN A 318 -19.71 -15.18 -21.01
C ASN A 318 -19.46 -13.71 -21.37
N LEU A 319 -18.58 -13.02 -20.65
CA LEU A 319 -18.21 -11.64 -20.98
C LEU A 319 -17.48 -11.55 -22.33
N ASN A 320 -16.58 -12.50 -22.64
CA ASN A 320 -15.87 -12.56 -23.91
C ASN A 320 -16.83 -12.74 -25.09
N SER A 321 -17.88 -13.55 -24.95
CA SER A 321 -18.86 -13.80 -26.01
C SER A 321 -19.68 -12.56 -26.36
N VAL A 322 -19.86 -11.62 -25.40
CA VAL A 322 -20.68 -10.41 -25.58
C VAL A 322 -19.84 -9.18 -25.92
N TYR A 323 -18.72 -8.99 -25.23
CA TYR A 323 -17.94 -7.75 -25.26
C TYR A 323 -16.59 -7.86 -25.95
N GLY A 324 -16.26 -9.01 -26.50
CA GLY A 324 -14.98 -9.28 -27.15
C GLY A 324 -13.95 -9.91 -26.23
N GLN A 325 -12.98 -10.57 -26.85
CA GLN A 325 -11.96 -11.36 -26.17
C GLN A 325 -10.68 -10.54 -25.94
N GLN A 326 -10.12 -10.63 -24.74
CA GLN A 326 -8.76 -10.16 -24.42
C GLN A 326 -7.80 -11.35 -24.48
N THR A 327 -6.52 -11.07 -24.77
CA THR A 327 -5.47 -12.10 -24.73
C THR A 327 -5.24 -12.50 -23.27
N ALA A 328 -5.32 -13.79 -22.99
CA ALA A 328 -5.15 -14.35 -21.65
C ALA A 328 -3.85 -15.18 -21.54
N PHE A 329 -3.28 -15.20 -20.34
CA PHE A 329 -2.07 -15.94 -19.99
C PHE A 329 -2.24 -16.67 -18.66
#